data_a2b1273cb6bacd5ab395b2d7cea61e7a
#
_entry.id   a2b1273cb6bacd5ab395b2d7cea61e7a
#
_cell.length_a   1.000
_cell.length_b   1.000
_cell.length_c   1.000
_cell.angle_alpha   90.00
_cell.angle_beta   90.00
_cell.angle_gamma   90.00
#
_symmetry.space_group_name_H-M   'P 1'
#
loop_
_entity.id
_entity.type
_entity.pdbx_description
1 polymer ?
#
loop_
_entity_poly.entity_id
_entity_poly.type
_entity_poly.pdbx_seq_one_letter_code
_entity_poly.pdbx_strand_id
1 'polypeptide(L)'
;MRRQTRALNTEETSEFGQLQPGVTLQDRYLILGVLGTGGMGSVYKGRDLHFPNVTKLVAVKEMINMATDPTMHEMVVRNFEREADLLATLSHPSIPRIYDYFTHDRSSYLVMEFIEGRDLEAILREAENFLPEEQVVAWAIELCDVLTFLHGHKPQPVVFRDMKPSNVMVDQHGHIRLIDFGIARVFQPGEKGTMIGTEGYSPPEQYRGEASPAGDLYALGATLHHLLTRRDPRSEPPFSFAERPIREINPAVSAEVEGVIDGALAYDPKERYQSADGFKSALLVAAKKTGILSSRQTSAALQPRNEVEALWQFECEDEIRGTPVVWEGKVYVGCYDNNVYCLNADDGEFLWKYATEGGIAATPVIDDGVLYVASEDHRLYALTAEGGRLLWTYYAEGPLRSTPTSFEGHIFFGSDDHYLHVVNASSGRRAWRVEAADAIRCQPLVAEERVYLGCESGDFYCVDFRGEIKWRFRAKRAITSSPILVEKMLYFGSMDWTLYAIEAEGGWQVWRFRLGGPTIATPVFHDGRLFTGSADGNIYALEARTSREAWRFETEHQVNSSPIIHEDSLYCGSVDGSLYCLDVRSGRKRWKFTTGNAITGSAVVAQNILYFGSTDHRVYAMLT
;
A
#
# COMPACT_ATOMS: atom_id res chain seq x y z
N MET A 1 -26.71 2.97 50.57
CA MET A 1 -26.63 1.59 50.10
C MET A 1 -25.28 1.43 49.38
N ARG A 2 -24.33 0.81 50.05
CA ARG A 2 -22.99 0.52 49.49
C ARG A 2 -23.10 -0.71 48.60
N ARG A 3 -22.76 -0.58 47.32
CA ARG A 3 -22.55 -1.74 46.44
C ARG A 3 -21.15 -2.31 46.77
N GLN A 4 -21.16 -3.51 47.30
CA GLN A 4 -19.97 -4.34 47.48
C GLN A 4 -19.46 -4.77 46.08
N THR A 5 -18.27 -4.34 45.76
CA THR A 5 -17.45 -4.91 44.67
C THR A 5 -17.03 -6.31 45.09
N ARG A 6 -17.55 -7.30 44.39
CA ARG A 6 -17.15 -8.72 44.53
C ARG A 6 -15.81 -8.86 43.82
N ALA A 7 -14.75 -9.05 44.57
CA ALA A 7 -13.46 -9.51 44.03
C ALA A 7 -13.65 -10.88 43.41
N LEU A 8 -13.38 -11.00 42.11
CA LEU A 8 -13.33 -12.28 41.42
C LEU A 8 -11.99 -12.94 41.71
N ASN A 9 -12.04 -14.18 42.13
CA ASN A 9 -10.93 -15.03 42.48
C ASN A 9 -9.92 -15.16 41.34
N THR A 10 -8.69 -14.79 41.60
CA THR A 10 -7.47 -15.13 40.90
C THR A 10 -6.99 -16.49 41.31
N GLU A 11 -7.56 -17.58 40.81
CA GLU A 11 -6.96 -18.92 40.86
C GLU A 11 -7.68 -19.85 39.88
N GLU A 12 -7.34 -19.77 38.59
CA GLU A 12 -7.54 -20.85 37.64
C GLU A 12 -6.38 -20.89 36.65
N THR A 13 -5.18 -21.20 37.12
CA THR A 13 -4.10 -21.72 36.29
C THR A 13 -4.17 -23.25 36.31
N SER A 14 -4.06 -23.89 35.15
CA SER A 14 -3.92 -25.35 35.06
C SER A 14 -2.62 -25.81 35.74
N GLU A 15 -2.48 -27.11 36.03
CA GLU A 15 -1.26 -27.73 36.59
C GLU A 15 0.03 -27.42 35.79
N PHE A 16 -0.05 -26.80 34.63
CA PHE A 16 1.08 -26.38 33.76
C PHE A 16 1.14 -24.86 33.50
N GLY A 17 0.42 -24.05 34.25
CA GLY A 17 0.52 -22.57 34.13
C GLY A 17 -0.13 -21.94 32.90
N GLN A 18 -0.90 -22.69 32.10
CA GLN A 18 -1.59 -22.16 30.92
C GLN A 18 -2.89 -21.44 31.27
N LEU A 19 -3.16 -20.32 30.55
CA LEU A 19 -4.43 -19.60 30.66
C LEU A 19 -5.59 -20.48 30.19
N GLN A 20 -6.64 -20.56 31.02
CA GLN A 20 -7.85 -21.29 30.67
C GLN A 20 -8.81 -20.43 29.82
N PRO A 21 -9.61 -21.05 28.94
CA PRO A 21 -10.71 -20.35 28.27
C PRO A 21 -11.64 -19.68 29.29
N GLY A 22 -11.99 -18.41 29.03
CA GLY A 22 -12.80 -17.60 29.94
C GLY A 22 -11.99 -16.62 30.79
N VAL A 23 -10.67 -16.75 30.89
CA VAL A 23 -9.81 -15.76 31.53
C VAL A 23 -9.78 -14.48 30.69
N THR A 24 -9.86 -13.32 31.35
CA THR A 24 -9.76 -12.02 30.70
C THR A 24 -8.51 -11.30 31.16
N LEU A 25 -7.64 -10.96 30.22
CA LEU A 25 -6.43 -10.18 30.47
C LEU A 25 -6.73 -8.68 30.28
N GLN A 26 -6.21 -7.84 31.18
CA GLN A 26 -6.40 -6.37 31.18
C GLN A 26 -7.87 -5.92 31.07
N ASP A 27 -8.80 -6.73 31.60
CA ASP A 27 -10.27 -6.51 31.45
C ASP A 27 -10.73 -6.34 30.00
N ARG A 28 -9.90 -6.70 29.03
CA ARG A 28 -10.12 -6.45 27.60
C ARG A 28 -10.01 -7.72 26.74
N TYR A 29 -9.04 -8.57 26.96
CA TYR A 29 -8.78 -9.71 26.07
C TYR A 29 -9.28 -11.00 26.66
N LEU A 30 -10.45 -11.46 26.23
CA LEU A 30 -11.05 -12.73 26.65
C LEU A 30 -10.38 -13.89 25.93
N ILE A 31 -9.75 -14.79 26.66
CA ILE A 31 -9.12 -16.00 26.13
C ILE A 31 -10.22 -17.00 25.73
N LEU A 32 -10.16 -17.46 24.50
CA LEU A 32 -11.12 -18.43 23.93
C LEU A 32 -10.55 -19.86 23.87
N GLY A 33 -9.23 -19.99 23.77
CA GLY A 33 -8.54 -21.28 23.69
C GLY A 33 -7.07 -21.14 23.35
N VAL A 34 -6.35 -22.26 23.40
CA VAL A 34 -4.93 -22.36 23.05
C VAL A 34 -4.79 -22.61 21.56
N LEU A 35 -3.95 -21.86 20.86
CA LEU A 35 -3.58 -22.06 19.45
C LEU A 35 -2.32 -22.92 19.31
N GLY A 36 -1.36 -22.72 20.22
CA GLY A 36 -0.10 -23.45 20.21
C GLY A 36 0.69 -23.26 21.50
N THR A 37 1.57 -24.21 21.79
CA THR A 37 2.47 -24.17 22.95
C THR A 37 3.90 -24.42 22.50
N GLY A 38 4.84 -23.67 23.06
CA GLY A 38 6.27 -23.78 22.74
C GLY A 38 7.15 -23.61 23.98
N GLY A 39 8.45 -23.79 23.83
CA GLY A 39 9.40 -23.71 24.93
C GLY A 39 9.52 -22.33 25.60
N MET A 40 9.01 -21.27 24.96
CA MET A 40 9.07 -19.89 25.49
C MET A 40 7.69 -19.36 25.93
N GLY A 41 6.62 -20.12 25.80
CA GLY A 41 5.27 -19.71 26.17
C GLY A 41 4.18 -20.31 25.29
N SER A 42 2.98 -19.76 25.39
CA SER A 42 1.78 -20.21 24.69
C SER A 42 1.19 -19.11 23.83
N VAL A 43 0.52 -19.50 22.75
CA VAL A 43 -0.28 -18.58 21.92
C VAL A 43 -1.75 -18.93 22.07
N TYR A 44 -2.57 -17.93 22.37
CA TYR A 44 -3.99 -18.09 22.62
C TYR A 44 -4.82 -17.38 21.54
N LYS A 45 -5.97 -17.97 21.20
CA LYS A 45 -7.04 -17.28 20.52
C LYS A 45 -7.81 -16.46 21.53
N GLY A 46 -7.94 -15.16 21.29
CA GLY A 46 -8.66 -14.23 22.15
C GLY A 46 -9.71 -13.43 21.40
N ARG A 47 -10.58 -12.77 22.17
CA ARG A 47 -11.54 -11.79 21.67
C ARG A 47 -11.27 -10.45 22.34
N ASP A 48 -11.16 -9.37 21.57
CA ASP A 48 -11.07 -8.01 22.09
C ASP A 48 -12.48 -7.53 22.50
N LEU A 49 -12.70 -7.37 23.80
CA LEU A 49 -13.97 -6.92 24.41
C LEU A 49 -14.22 -5.43 24.28
N HIS A 50 -13.23 -4.66 23.82
CA HIS A 50 -13.40 -3.23 23.56
C HIS A 50 -14.48 -2.98 22.48
N PHE A 51 -14.73 -3.97 21.63
CA PHE A 51 -15.77 -3.96 20.60
C PHE A 51 -16.95 -4.87 21.01
N PRO A 52 -17.90 -4.39 21.82
CA PRO A 52 -18.97 -5.25 22.39
C PRO A 52 -19.92 -5.81 21.33
N ASN A 53 -20.12 -5.10 20.22
CA ASN A 53 -21.06 -5.46 19.16
C ASN A 53 -20.42 -6.23 18.01
N VAL A 54 -19.09 -6.40 17.99
CA VAL A 54 -18.34 -7.09 16.95
C VAL A 54 -17.47 -8.18 17.59
N THR A 55 -17.32 -9.32 16.93
CA THR A 55 -16.39 -10.34 17.37
C THR A 55 -15.01 -10.08 16.76
N LYS A 56 -14.23 -9.19 17.36
CA LYS A 56 -12.84 -8.96 16.95
C LYS A 56 -11.94 -10.03 17.57
N LEU A 57 -11.47 -10.95 16.75
CA LEU A 57 -10.53 -12.00 17.16
C LEU A 57 -9.09 -11.47 17.16
N VAL A 58 -8.31 -11.92 18.12
CA VAL A 58 -6.89 -11.60 18.28
C VAL A 58 -6.10 -12.85 18.62
N ALA A 59 -4.81 -12.88 18.27
CA ALA A 59 -3.85 -13.84 18.80
C ALA A 59 -3.11 -13.18 19.97
N VAL A 60 -3.04 -13.87 21.10
CA VAL A 60 -2.34 -13.40 22.32
C VAL A 60 -1.17 -14.34 22.57
N LYS A 61 0.05 -13.87 22.31
CA LYS A 61 1.27 -14.61 22.57
C LYS A 61 1.77 -14.30 23.98
N GLU A 62 1.85 -15.33 24.81
CA GLU A 62 2.42 -15.25 26.15
C GLU A 62 3.90 -15.63 26.10
N MET A 63 4.72 -14.87 26.78
CA MET A 63 6.13 -15.16 27.04
C MET A 63 6.36 -15.23 28.54
N ILE A 64 6.66 -16.42 29.03
CA ILE A 64 6.90 -16.65 30.46
C ILE A 64 8.35 -16.29 30.79
N ASN A 65 8.52 -15.35 31.69
CA ASN A 65 9.85 -14.98 32.18
C ASN A 65 10.28 -15.91 33.33
N MET A 66 11.14 -16.86 33.00
CA MET A 66 11.68 -17.85 33.98
C MET A 66 12.90 -17.34 34.75
N ALA A 67 13.35 -16.10 34.55
CA ALA A 67 14.50 -15.55 35.25
C ALA A 67 14.18 -15.37 36.76
N THR A 68 14.98 -15.97 37.60
CA THR A 68 14.87 -15.85 39.06
C THR A 68 15.60 -14.63 39.61
N ASP A 69 16.58 -14.12 38.88
CA ASP A 69 17.34 -12.91 39.23
C ASP A 69 16.58 -11.66 38.77
N PRO A 70 16.34 -10.65 39.64
CA PRO A 70 15.61 -9.43 39.30
C PRO A 70 16.21 -8.63 38.12
N THR A 71 17.55 -8.59 38.02
CA THR A 71 18.26 -7.89 36.95
C THR A 71 18.07 -8.59 35.59
N MET A 72 18.13 -9.91 35.60
CA MET A 72 17.83 -10.73 34.41
C MET A 72 16.36 -10.60 34.00
N HIS A 73 15.44 -10.58 34.98
CA HIS A 73 14.01 -10.38 34.73
C HIS A 73 13.75 -9.05 34.03
N GLU A 74 14.29 -7.95 34.55
CA GLU A 74 14.15 -6.62 33.96
C GLU A 74 14.74 -6.55 32.55
N MET A 75 15.88 -7.22 32.31
CA MET A 75 16.49 -7.29 30.99
C MET A 75 15.60 -8.03 29.98
N VAL A 76 14.96 -9.13 30.37
CA VAL A 76 14.04 -9.90 29.51
C VAL A 76 12.82 -9.07 29.13
N VAL A 77 12.22 -8.36 30.12
CA VAL A 77 11.08 -7.46 29.85
C VAL A 77 11.46 -6.34 28.92
N ARG A 78 12.57 -5.65 29.16
CA ARG A 78 13.04 -4.57 28.24
C ARG A 78 13.35 -5.05 26.83
N ASN A 79 13.87 -6.26 26.67
CA ASN A 79 14.11 -6.84 25.35
C ASN A 79 12.79 -7.15 24.65
N PHE A 80 11.79 -7.66 25.37
CA PHE A 80 10.46 -7.89 24.86
C PHE A 80 9.77 -6.58 24.39
N GLU A 81 9.83 -5.52 25.22
CA GLU A 81 9.28 -4.21 24.89
C GLU A 81 9.91 -3.64 23.62
N ARG A 82 11.25 -3.70 23.51
CA ARG A 82 11.94 -3.25 22.28
C ARG A 82 11.55 -4.05 21.04
N GLU A 83 11.31 -5.34 21.20
CA GLU A 83 10.86 -6.19 20.11
C GLU A 83 9.43 -5.85 19.71
N ALA A 84 8.54 -5.68 20.68
CA ALA A 84 7.16 -5.24 20.44
C ALA A 84 7.12 -3.87 19.73
N ASP A 85 7.94 -2.90 20.18
CA ASP A 85 8.06 -1.59 19.55
C ASP A 85 8.54 -1.70 18.10
N LEU A 86 9.57 -2.54 17.83
CA LEU A 86 10.03 -2.77 16.46
C LEU A 86 8.93 -3.35 15.60
N LEU A 87 8.25 -4.40 16.06
CA LEU A 87 7.18 -5.06 15.31
C LEU A 87 6.00 -4.13 15.05
N ALA A 88 5.68 -3.23 15.99
CA ALA A 88 4.62 -2.24 15.80
C ALA A 88 4.94 -1.22 14.69
N THR A 89 6.22 -1.06 14.32
CA THR A 89 6.63 -0.20 13.20
C THR A 89 6.59 -0.90 11.84
N LEU A 90 6.50 -2.24 11.82
CA LEU A 90 6.48 -3.02 10.59
C LEU A 90 5.06 -3.08 10.03
N SER A 91 4.86 -2.52 8.84
CA SER A 91 3.59 -2.59 8.11
C SER A 91 3.80 -3.31 6.78
N HIS A 92 3.39 -4.57 6.71
CA HIS A 92 3.48 -5.40 5.51
C HIS A 92 2.31 -6.41 5.50
N PRO A 93 1.67 -6.68 4.34
CA PRO A 93 0.51 -7.58 4.26
C PRO A 93 0.76 -8.97 4.85
N SER A 94 1.97 -9.47 4.69
CA SER A 94 2.35 -10.80 5.20
C SER A 94 2.87 -10.80 6.65
N ILE A 95 2.81 -9.67 7.36
CA ILE A 95 3.20 -9.55 8.78
C ILE A 95 1.96 -9.22 9.60
N PRO A 96 1.62 -9.99 10.66
CA PRO A 96 0.49 -9.70 11.53
C PRO A 96 0.63 -8.33 12.21
N ARG A 97 -0.42 -7.53 12.22
CA ARG A 97 -0.46 -6.26 12.93
C ARG A 97 -0.37 -6.47 14.43
N ILE A 98 0.43 -5.68 15.11
CA ILE A 98 0.49 -5.65 16.58
C ILE A 98 -0.55 -4.64 17.06
N TYR A 99 -1.42 -5.08 17.99
CA TYR A 99 -2.49 -4.25 18.54
C TYR A 99 -2.16 -3.72 19.93
N ASP A 100 -1.42 -4.51 20.72
CA ASP A 100 -1.12 -4.16 22.11
C ASP A 100 0.02 -5.02 22.65
N TYR A 101 0.71 -4.55 23.71
CA TYR A 101 1.58 -5.38 24.51
C TYR A 101 1.55 -4.93 25.99
N PHE A 102 1.66 -5.87 26.90
CA PHE A 102 1.66 -5.59 28.32
C PHE A 102 2.34 -6.71 29.10
N THR A 103 2.76 -6.41 30.34
CA THR A 103 3.29 -7.37 31.28
C THR A 103 2.28 -7.54 32.42
N HIS A 104 1.99 -8.78 32.78
CA HIS A 104 1.15 -9.13 33.91
C HIS A 104 1.79 -10.29 34.66
N ASP A 105 2.03 -10.11 36.00
CA ASP A 105 2.77 -11.03 36.84
C ASP A 105 4.18 -11.33 36.29
N ARG A 106 4.45 -12.59 35.94
CA ARG A 106 5.73 -13.05 35.38
C ARG A 106 5.68 -13.29 33.88
N SER A 107 4.59 -12.95 33.26
CA SER A 107 4.39 -13.14 31.82
C SER A 107 4.29 -11.80 31.09
N SER A 108 4.86 -11.73 29.89
CA SER A 108 4.68 -10.65 28.94
C SER A 108 3.77 -11.14 27.81
N TYR A 109 2.83 -10.29 27.42
CA TYR A 109 1.81 -10.62 26.42
C TYR A 109 1.92 -9.69 25.23
N LEU A 110 1.91 -10.27 24.03
CA LEU A 110 1.84 -9.54 22.77
C LEU A 110 0.49 -9.87 22.11
N VAL A 111 -0.31 -8.85 21.86
CA VAL A 111 -1.62 -8.98 21.20
C VAL A 111 -1.48 -8.58 19.75
N MET A 112 -1.83 -9.48 18.85
CA MET A 112 -1.66 -9.29 17.43
C MET A 112 -2.86 -9.78 16.62
N GLU A 113 -2.86 -9.49 15.35
CA GLU A 113 -3.84 -9.95 14.37
C GLU A 113 -3.98 -11.49 14.43
N PHE A 114 -5.22 -11.96 14.52
CA PHE A 114 -5.51 -13.38 14.41
C PHE A 114 -5.59 -13.76 12.93
N ILE A 115 -4.67 -14.63 12.50
CA ILE A 115 -4.64 -15.14 11.13
C ILE A 115 -5.48 -16.41 11.07
N GLU A 116 -6.51 -16.39 10.24
CA GLU A 116 -7.30 -17.58 9.96
C GLU A 116 -6.64 -18.37 8.80
N GLY A 117 -6.07 -19.51 9.12
CA GLY A 117 -5.28 -20.29 8.17
C GLY A 117 -4.60 -21.50 8.81
N ARG A 118 -3.61 -22.05 8.11
CA ARG A 118 -2.79 -23.19 8.58
C ARG A 118 -1.32 -22.91 8.35
N ASP A 119 -0.47 -23.32 9.27
CA ASP A 119 0.97 -23.25 9.05
C ASP A 119 1.46 -24.29 8.02
N LEU A 120 2.61 -24.02 7.41
CA LEU A 120 3.17 -24.92 6.38
C LEU A 120 3.57 -26.28 6.94
N GLU A 121 3.87 -26.40 8.25
CA GLU A 121 4.17 -27.71 8.88
C GLU A 121 2.89 -28.56 8.98
N ALA A 122 1.75 -27.96 9.31
CA ALA A 122 0.45 -28.61 9.31
C ALA A 122 0.05 -29.05 7.89
N ILE A 123 0.20 -28.16 6.91
CA ILE A 123 -0.07 -28.45 5.49
C ILE A 123 0.80 -29.61 5.01
N LEU A 124 2.10 -29.60 5.33
CA LEU A 124 3.03 -30.67 4.96
C LEU A 124 2.68 -32.00 5.63
N ARG A 125 2.25 -31.98 6.87
CA ARG A 125 1.85 -33.17 7.64
C ARG A 125 0.59 -33.83 7.07
N GLU A 126 -0.39 -33.00 6.68
CA GLU A 126 -1.67 -33.46 6.15
C GLU A 126 -1.59 -33.90 4.67
N ALA A 127 -0.57 -33.46 3.95
CA ALA A 127 -0.36 -33.85 2.56
C ALA A 127 -0.06 -35.37 2.47
N GLU A 128 -0.80 -36.10 1.63
CA GLU A 128 -0.55 -37.52 1.38
C GLU A 128 0.70 -37.76 0.52
N ASN A 129 0.97 -36.82 -0.40
CA ASN A 129 2.08 -36.85 -1.36
C ASN A 129 3.03 -35.65 -1.17
N PHE A 130 4.05 -35.56 -2.03
CA PHE A 130 4.88 -34.35 -2.12
C PHE A 130 4.01 -33.14 -2.49
N LEU A 131 4.36 -31.99 -1.93
CA LEU A 131 3.73 -30.75 -2.33
C LEU A 131 4.11 -30.42 -3.78
N PRO A 132 3.19 -29.86 -4.58
CA PRO A 132 3.51 -29.43 -5.94
C PRO A 132 4.63 -28.37 -5.93
N GLU A 133 5.66 -28.57 -6.74
CA GLU A 133 6.79 -27.64 -6.89
C GLU A 133 6.32 -26.21 -7.12
N GLU A 134 5.35 -26.04 -7.98
CA GLU A 134 4.72 -24.81 -8.34
C GLU A 134 4.16 -24.05 -7.13
N GLN A 135 3.44 -24.73 -6.24
CA GLN A 135 2.89 -24.12 -5.04
C GLN A 135 3.98 -23.70 -4.07
N VAL A 136 5.02 -24.53 -3.91
CA VAL A 136 6.17 -24.23 -3.04
C VAL A 136 6.96 -23.04 -3.58
N VAL A 137 7.17 -22.97 -4.90
CA VAL A 137 7.82 -21.82 -5.54
C VAL A 137 7.01 -20.55 -5.41
N ALA A 138 5.67 -20.61 -5.53
CA ALA A 138 4.80 -19.45 -5.31
C ALA A 138 4.94 -18.90 -3.90
N TRP A 139 4.87 -19.75 -2.87
CA TRP A 139 5.11 -19.33 -1.49
C TRP A 139 6.51 -18.79 -1.25
N ALA A 140 7.53 -19.36 -1.90
CA ALA A 140 8.90 -18.88 -1.80
C ALA A 140 9.06 -17.46 -2.35
N ILE A 141 8.37 -17.12 -3.42
CA ILE A 141 8.36 -15.77 -4.01
C ILE A 141 7.75 -14.77 -3.02
N GLU A 142 6.58 -15.07 -2.42
CA GLU A 142 5.97 -14.22 -1.41
C GLU A 142 6.87 -14.06 -0.16
N LEU A 143 7.53 -15.14 0.30
CA LEU A 143 8.50 -15.09 1.40
C LEU A 143 9.70 -14.21 1.08
N CYS A 144 10.20 -14.24 -0.16
CA CYS A 144 11.26 -13.34 -0.59
C CYS A 144 10.82 -11.86 -0.54
N ASP A 145 9.55 -11.54 -0.85
CA ASP A 145 9.02 -10.16 -0.75
C ASP A 145 9.03 -9.68 0.70
N VAL A 146 8.55 -10.50 1.64
CA VAL A 146 8.60 -10.18 3.07
C VAL A 146 10.04 -9.99 3.54
N LEU A 147 10.96 -10.88 3.15
CA LEU A 147 12.37 -10.75 3.53
C LEU A 147 13.02 -9.50 2.90
N THR A 148 12.66 -9.15 1.66
CA THR A 148 13.12 -7.90 1.03
C THR A 148 12.68 -6.68 1.85
N PHE A 149 11.42 -6.65 2.29
CA PHE A 149 10.90 -5.59 3.16
C PHE A 149 11.66 -5.52 4.49
N LEU A 150 11.84 -6.65 5.19
CA LEU A 150 12.55 -6.71 6.48
C LEU A 150 14.02 -6.29 6.34
N HIS A 151 14.72 -6.83 5.36
CA HIS A 151 16.14 -6.51 5.12
C HIS A 151 16.35 -5.08 4.61
N GLY A 152 15.34 -4.49 3.97
CA GLY A 152 15.34 -3.08 3.51
C GLY A 152 14.99 -2.06 4.60
N HIS A 153 14.58 -2.50 5.79
CA HIS A 153 14.15 -1.61 6.88
C HIS A 153 15.23 -0.61 7.30
N LYS A 154 14.84 0.63 7.59
CA LYS A 154 15.73 1.71 7.99
C LYS A 154 15.49 2.10 9.45
N PRO A 155 16.51 2.52 10.24
CA PRO A 155 17.89 2.75 9.80
C PRO A 155 18.75 1.49 9.67
N GLN A 156 18.25 0.33 10.09
CA GLN A 156 19.00 -0.93 10.09
C GLN A 156 18.10 -2.09 9.63
N PRO A 157 18.65 -3.08 8.90
CA PRO A 157 17.92 -4.28 8.49
C PRO A 157 17.35 -5.04 9.68
N VAL A 158 16.14 -5.58 9.51
CA VAL A 158 15.54 -6.55 10.44
C VAL A 158 15.81 -7.94 9.91
N VAL A 159 16.38 -8.81 10.74
CA VAL A 159 16.67 -10.21 10.41
C VAL A 159 15.67 -11.09 11.15
N PHE A 160 14.99 -11.98 10.43
CA PHE A 160 13.92 -12.81 10.97
C PHE A 160 14.42 -13.95 11.87
N ARG A 161 15.51 -14.63 11.48
CA ARG A 161 16.29 -15.64 12.23
C ARG A 161 15.65 -17.00 12.45
N ASP A 162 14.35 -17.16 12.30
CA ASP A 162 13.65 -18.44 12.57
C ASP A 162 12.69 -18.82 11.44
N MET A 163 13.17 -18.74 10.18
CA MET A 163 12.42 -19.17 9.02
C MET A 163 12.30 -20.70 9.01
N LYS A 164 11.07 -21.20 9.19
CA LYS A 164 10.71 -22.63 9.18
C LYS A 164 9.22 -22.80 8.89
N PRO A 165 8.76 -24.01 8.49
CA PRO A 165 7.36 -24.22 8.12
C PRO A 165 6.33 -23.83 9.18
N SER A 166 6.61 -24.05 10.48
CA SER A 166 5.68 -23.72 11.56
C SER A 166 5.54 -22.21 11.83
N ASN A 167 6.46 -21.38 11.32
CA ASN A 167 6.43 -19.92 11.47
C ASN A 167 5.85 -19.21 10.22
N VAL A 168 5.38 -19.98 9.27
CA VAL A 168 4.77 -19.49 8.02
C VAL A 168 3.37 -20.05 7.91
N MET A 169 2.35 -19.21 7.94
CA MET A 169 0.96 -19.60 7.71
C MET A 169 0.54 -19.30 6.27
N VAL A 170 -0.37 -20.11 5.77
CA VAL A 170 -1.17 -19.82 4.58
C VAL A 170 -2.56 -19.44 5.09
N ASP A 171 -2.99 -18.21 4.83
CA ASP A 171 -4.30 -17.74 5.25
C ASP A 171 -5.44 -18.34 4.39
N GLN A 172 -6.68 -18.03 4.73
CA GLN A 172 -7.86 -18.53 4.01
C GLN A 172 -7.91 -18.11 2.52
N HIS A 173 -7.14 -17.10 2.14
CA HIS A 173 -7.04 -16.59 0.76
C HIS A 173 -5.84 -17.21 0.00
N GLY A 174 -5.05 -18.03 0.65
CA GLY A 174 -3.87 -18.70 0.07
C GLY A 174 -2.59 -17.88 0.15
N HIS A 175 -2.59 -16.74 0.85
CA HIS A 175 -1.41 -15.87 1.02
C HIS A 175 -0.55 -16.29 2.20
N ILE A 176 0.74 -16.05 2.05
CA ILE A 176 1.72 -16.28 3.10
C ILE A 176 1.62 -15.18 4.17
N ARG A 177 1.60 -15.64 5.42
CA ARG A 177 1.67 -14.78 6.61
C ARG A 177 2.82 -15.28 7.49
N LEU A 178 3.80 -14.41 7.71
CA LEU A 178 4.97 -14.73 8.52
C LEU A 178 4.64 -14.46 9.98
N ILE A 179 4.53 -15.51 10.78
CA ILE A 179 4.20 -15.44 12.20
C ILE A 179 5.43 -15.71 13.06
N ASP A 180 5.35 -15.39 14.34
CA ASP A 180 6.40 -15.66 15.33
C ASP A 180 7.74 -14.95 15.11
N PHE A 181 7.70 -13.63 15.34
CA PHE A 181 8.88 -12.75 15.32
C PHE A 181 9.70 -12.80 16.62
N GLY A 182 9.48 -13.77 17.53
CA GLY A 182 10.06 -13.80 18.89
C GLY A 182 11.58 -13.80 18.98
N ILE A 183 12.29 -13.80 17.86
CA ILE A 183 13.75 -13.71 17.75
C ILE A 183 14.23 -12.76 16.67
N ALA A 184 13.32 -12.05 16.01
CA ALA A 184 13.69 -11.00 15.07
C ALA A 184 14.43 -9.88 15.81
N ARG A 185 15.55 -9.40 15.27
CA ARG A 185 16.34 -8.30 15.82
C ARG A 185 16.86 -7.39 14.72
N VAL A 186 17.04 -6.12 15.06
CA VAL A 186 17.79 -5.19 14.23
C VAL A 186 19.22 -5.70 14.04
N PHE A 187 19.66 -5.80 12.78
CA PHE A 187 21.00 -6.24 12.45
C PHE A 187 22.04 -5.18 12.85
N GLN A 188 23.01 -5.55 13.69
CA GLN A 188 24.16 -4.72 14.03
C GLN A 188 25.45 -5.45 13.63
N PRO A 189 26.21 -4.94 12.63
CA PRO A 189 27.46 -5.57 12.22
C PRO A 189 28.46 -5.63 13.37
N GLY A 190 28.97 -6.84 13.69
CA GLY A 190 30.02 -7.05 14.69
C GLY A 190 29.53 -7.37 16.11
N GLU A 191 28.23 -7.34 16.41
CA GLU A 191 27.72 -7.85 17.69
C GLU A 191 27.57 -9.37 17.67
N LYS A 192 28.16 -10.06 18.68
CA LYS A 192 27.92 -11.48 18.93
C LYS A 192 26.64 -11.64 19.74
N GLY A 193 25.61 -12.22 19.13
CA GLY A 193 24.36 -12.56 19.80
C GLY A 193 24.42 -13.91 20.53
N THR A 194 23.38 -14.21 21.32
CA THR A 194 23.13 -15.57 21.82
C THR A 194 22.79 -16.52 20.67
N MET A 195 23.19 -17.79 20.77
CA MET A 195 22.80 -18.86 19.84
C MET A 195 21.27 -18.99 19.84
N ILE A 196 20.63 -18.56 18.76
CA ILE A 196 19.16 -18.50 18.64
C ILE A 196 18.80 -19.00 17.24
N GLY A 197 17.78 -19.83 17.15
CA GLY A 197 17.26 -20.39 15.91
C GLY A 197 16.83 -21.85 16.09
N THR A 198 16.19 -22.41 15.09
CA THR A 198 15.74 -23.80 15.11
C THR A 198 16.82 -24.69 14.46
N GLU A 199 17.25 -25.71 15.21
CA GLU A 199 18.21 -26.69 14.70
C GLU A 199 17.75 -27.28 13.36
N GLY A 200 18.70 -27.48 12.43
CA GLY A 200 18.45 -27.96 11.08
C GLY A 200 18.09 -26.89 10.05
N TYR A 201 17.43 -25.79 10.46
CA TYR A 201 17.09 -24.67 9.55
C TYR A 201 18.09 -23.53 9.61
N SER A 202 18.73 -23.34 10.79
CA SER A 202 19.67 -22.23 11.01
C SER A 202 20.98 -22.43 10.28
N PRO A 203 21.57 -21.37 9.69
CA PRO A 203 22.85 -21.46 8.99
C PRO A 203 24.04 -21.61 9.94
N PRO A 204 25.22 -22.10 9.45
CA PRO A 204 26.40 -22.35 10.27
C PRO A 204 26.89 -21.15 11.09
N GLU A 205 26.81 -19.92 10.54
CA GLU A 205 27.22 -18.69 11.22
C GLU A 205 26.29 -18.33 12.37
N GLN A 206 25.01 -18.67 12.32
CA GLN A 206 24.06 -18.40 13.37
C GLN A 206 24.36 -19.21 14.65
N TYR A 207 24.92 -20.41 14.51
CA TYR A 207 25.43 -21.19 15.64
C TYR A 207 26.64 -20.51 16.34
N ARG A 208 27.30 -19.58 15.67
CA ARG A 208 28.36 -18.74 16.25
C ARG A 208 27.84 -17.41 16.80
N GLY A 209 26.53 -17.21 16.78
CA GLY A 209 25.86 -15.98 17.21
C GLY A 209 25.87 -14.86 16.16
N GLU A 210 26.25 -15.17 14.92
CA GLU A 210 26.28 -14.22 13.80
C GLU A 210 24.99 -14.35 13.00
N ALA A 211 24.07 -13.39 13.12
CA ALA A 211 22.86 -13.36 12.30
C ALA A 211 23.01 -12.32 11.19
N SER A 212 22.52 -12.65 10.01
CA SER A 212 22.59 -11.76 8.84
C SER A 212 21.40 -11.98 7.89
N PRO A 213 21.09 -11.03 7.00
CA PRO A 213 20.13 -11.24 5.93
C PRO A 213 20.38 -12.50 5.11
N ALA A 214 21.64 -12.83 4.81
CA ALA A 214 22.01 -14.06 4.11
C ALA A 214 21.68 -15.34 4.91
N GLY A 215 21.59 -15.23 6.24
CA GLY A 215 21.14 -16.31 7.10
C GLY A 215 19.66 -16.64 6.94
N ASP A 216 18.81 -15.63 6.76
CA ASP A 216 17.37 -15.83 6.49
C ASP A 216 17.16 -16.51 5.13
N LEU A 217 18.00 -16.20 4.14
CA LEU A 217 17.93 -16.85 2.81
C LEU A 217 18.33 -18.33 2.87
N TYR A 218 19.32 -18.67 3.69
CA TYR A 218 19.66 -20.07 3.97
C TYR A 218 18.51 -20.80 4.64
N ALA A 219 17.92 -20.21 5.68
CA ALA A 219 16.79 -20.78 6.41
C ALA A 219 15.54 -20.94 5.52
N LEU A 220 15.32 -20.00 4.59
CA LEU A 220 14.31 -20.14 3.54
C LEU A 220 14.65 -21.32 2.62
N GLY A 221 15.88 -21.45 2.15
CA GLY A 221 16.35 -22.60 1.36
C GLY A 221 16.10 -23.94 2.07
N ALA A 222 16.43 -24.03 3.37
CA ALA A 222 16.18 -25.21 4.20
C ALA A 222 14.68 -25.52 4.35
N THR A 223 13.86 -24.47 4.49
CA THR A 223 12.40 -24.57 4.52
C THR A 223 11.85 -25.14 3.20
N LEU A 224 12.29 -24.61 2.05
CA LEU A 224 11.88 -25.08 0.73
C LEU A 224 12.32 -26.53 0.46
N HIS A 225 13.55 -26.87 0.84
CA HIS A 225 14.03 -28.25 0.76
C HIS A 225 13.12 -29.21 1.57
N HIS A 226 12.76 -28.85 2.81
CA HIS A 226 11.85 -29.65 3.62
C HIS A 226 10.46 -29.79 2.97
N LEU A 227 9.89 -28.69 2.46
CA LEU A 227 8.56 -28.73 1.82
C LEU A 227 8.55 -29.62 0.56
N LEU A 228 9.61 -29.61 -0.24
CA LEU A 228 9.72 -30.39 -1.47
C LEU A 228 10.09 -31.86 -1.24
N THR A 229 10.84 -32.17 -0.17
CA THR A 229 11.36 -33.52 0.07
C THR A 229 10.61 -34.26 1.21
N ARG A 230 9.86 -33.54 2.04
CA ARG A 230 9.27 -34.03 3.30
C ARG A 230 10.30 -34.57 4.30
N ARG A 231 11.59 -34.28 4.09
CA ARG A 231 12.68 -34.62 5.02
C ARG A 231 12.90 -33.47 6.00
N ASP A 232 12.56 -33.73 7.24
CA ASP A 232 12.72 -32.75 8.32
C ASP A 232 14.21 -32.54 8.64
N PRO A 233 14.75 -31.32 8.44
CA PRO A 233 16.17 -31.03 8.72
C PRO A 233 16.58 -31.26 10.19
N ARG A 234 15.63 -31.25 11.12
CA ARG A 234 15.86 -31.53 12.55
C ARG A 234 16.24 -32.99 12.82
N SER A 235 15.82 -33.89 11.96
CA SER A 235 16.06 -35.33 12.06
C SER A 235 17.27 -35.80 11.25
N GLU A 236 17.98 -34.87 10.61
CA GLU A 236 19.08 -35.15 9.68
C GLU A 236 20.40 -34.52 10.22
N PRO A 237 21.57 -35.00 9.78
CA PRO A 237 22.84 -34.35 10.16
C PRO A 237 22.84 -32.88 9.77
N PRO A 238 23.35 -31.97 10.64
CA PRO A 238 23.41 -30.54 10.35
C PRO A 238 24.19 -30.25 9.06
N PHE A 239 23.71 -29.29 8.26
CA PHE A 239 24.34 -28.80 7.03
C PHE A 239 24.57 -29.85 5.92
N SER A 240 23.88 -30.99 5.95
CA SER A 240 24.03 -32.11 5.03
C SER A 240 23.11 -32.05 3.79
N PHE A 241 22.61 -30.88 3.40
CA PHE A 241 21.68 -30.74 2.27
C PHE A 241 22.30 -31.23 0.93
N ALA A 242 23.59 -30.99 0.70
CA ALA A 242 24.30 -31.49 -0.48
C ALA A 242 24.38 -33.01 -0.57
N GLU A 243 24.25 -33.75 0.55
CA GLU A 243 24.24 -35.20 0.61
C GLU A 243 22.86 -35.82 0.31
N ARG A 244 21.84 -35.00 0.13
CA ARG A 244 20.43 -35.41 -0.09
C ARG A 244 19.76 -34.47 -1.08
N PRO A 245 20.16 -34.51 -2.36
CA PRO A 245 19.59 -33.69 -3.41
C PRO A 245 18.08 -33.84 -3.49
N ILE A 246 17.36 -32.76 -3.76
CA ILE A 246 15.89 -32.74 -3.79
C ILE A 246 15.37 -33.75 -4.80
N ARG A 247 15.96 -33.81 -5.99
CA ARG A 247 15.50 -34.67 -7.09
C ARG A 247 15.78 -36.15 -6.89
N GLU A 248 16.71 -36.54 -6.04
CA GLU A 248 16.88 -37.93 -5.64
C GLU A 248 15.74 -38.43 -4.75
N ILE A 249 15.11 -37.52 -3.98
CA ILE A 249 14.00 -37.80 -3.08
C ILE A 249 12.66 -37.58 -3.79
N ASN A 250 12.53 -36.47 -4.51
CA ASN A 250 11.36 -36.07 -5.26
C ASN A 250 11.73 -35.77 -6.74
N PRO A 251 11.69 -36.79 -7.62
CA PRO A 251 12.08 -36.61 -9.03
C PRO A 251 11.16 -35.69 -9.84
N ALA A 252 10.01 -35.29 -9.29
CA ALA A 252 9.08 -34.37 -9.94
C ALA A 252 9.58 -32.92 -9.91
N VAL A 253 10.54 -32.60 -9.04
CA VAL A 253 11.15 -31.25 -8.95
C VAL A 253 12.11 -31.04 -10.11
N SER A 254 12.10 -29.84 -10.71
CA SER A 254 12.96 -29.45 -11.80
C SER A 254 14.42 -29.24 -11.34
N ALA A 255 15.37 -29.45 -12.24
CA ALA A 255 16.79 -29.22 -11.96
C ALA A 255 17.08 -27.72 -11.72
N GLU A 256 16.32 -26.86 -12.36
CA GLU A 256 16.42 -25.40 -12.22
C GLU A 256 16.05 -24.93 -10.82
N VAL A 257 14.93 -25.42 -10.25
CA VAL A 257 14.51 -25.05 -8.89
C VAL A 257 15.43 -25.68 -7.85
N GLU A 258 15.84 -26.95 -8.01
CA GLU A 258 16.84 -27.57 -7.15
C GLU A 258 18.13 -26.74 -7.10
N GLY A 259 18.70 -26.34 -8.26
CA GLY A 259 19.92 -25.53 -8.31
C GLY A 259 19.78 -24.15 -7.67
N VAL A 260 18.58 -23.55 -7.71
CA VAL A 260 18.31 -22.29 -7.02
C VAL A 260 18.28 -22.48 -5.50
N ILE A 261 17.66 -23.55 -5.02
CA ILE A 261 17.61 -23.87 -3.57
C ILE A 261 19.01 -24.23 -3.05
N ASP A 262 19.79 -25.02 -3.81
CA ASP A 262 21.17 -25.37 -3.47
C ASP A 262 22.06 -24.12 -3.33
N GLY A 263 21.88 -23.14 -4.21
CA GLY A 263 22.57 -21.84 -4.11
C GLY A 263 22.27 -21.07 -2.82
N ALA A 264 21.03 -21.18 -2.30
CA ALA A 264 20.68 -20.57 -1.01
C ALA A 264 21.30 -21.37 0.17
N LEU A 265 21.49 -22.66 0.03
CA LEU A 265 22.00 -23.58 1.05
C LEU A 265 23.54 -23.69 1.09
N ALA A 266 24.27 -22.89 0.29
CA ALA A 266 25.72 -22.85 0.32
C ALA A 266 26.25 -22.61 1.74
N TYR A 267 27.33 -23.33 2.11
CA TYR A 267 27.89 -23.26 3.47
C TYR A 267 28.48 -21.88 3.79
N ASP A 268 29.22 -21.30 2.83
CA ASP A 268 29.76 -19.94 2.95
C ASP A 268 28.67 -18.90 2.62
N PRO A 269 28.35 -17.95 3.53
CA PRO A 269 27.39 -16.89 3.23
C PRO A 269 27.68 -16.05 1.99
N LYS A 270 28.94 -15.98 1.57
CA LYS A 270 29.36 -15.23 0.37
C LYS A 270 29.00 -15.92 -0.94
N GLU A 271 28.81 -17.23 -0.90
CA GLU A 271 28.41 -18.05 -2.07
C GLU A 271 26.88 -18.08 -2.23
N ARG A 272 26.13 -17.61 -1.23
CA ARG A 272 24.66 -17.53 -1.28
C ARG A 272 24.18 -16.31 -2.06
N TYR A 273 22.87 -16.23 -2.28
CA TYR A 273 22.23 -14.99 -2.72
C TYR A 273 22.51 -13.87 -1.71
N GLN A 274 22.87 -12.69 -2.23
CA GLN A 274 23.22 -11.54 -1.38
C GLN A 274 22.00 -10.67 -1.00
N SER A 275 20.83 -10.96 -1.61
CA SER A 275 19.56 -10.30 -1.29
C SER A 275 18.38 -11.24 -1.55
N ALA A 276 17.27 -11.01 -0.86
CA ALA A 276 16.02 -11.74 -1.07
C ALA A 276 15.45 -11.49 -2.48
N ASP A 277 15.62 -10.29 -3.02
CA ASP A 277 15.24 -9.97 -4.40
C ASP A 277 16.06 -10.76 -5.43
N GLY A 278 17.38 -10.95 -5.19
CA GLY A 278 18.22 -11.81 -6.01
C GLY A 278 17.76 -13.28 -6.00
N PHE A 279 17.40 -13.80 -4.82
CA PHE A 279 16.85 -15.14 -4.68
C PHE A 279 15.50 -15.28 -5.39
N LYS A 280 14.58 -14.32 -5.21
CA LYS A 280 13.31 -14.24 -5.92
C LYS A 280 13.49 -14.25 -7.44
N SER A 281 14.42 -13.44 -7.94
CA SER A 281 14.70 -13.34 -9.37
C SER A 281 15.18 -14.69 -9.95
N ALA A 282 16.02 -15.43 -9.20
CA ALA A 282 16.48 -16.76 -9.60
C ALA A 282 15.32 -17.77 -9.63
N LEU A 283 14.43 -17.76 -8.63
CA LEU A 283 13.22 -18.60 -8.61
C LEU A 283 12.30 -18.29 -9.80
N LEU A 284 12.08 -17.02 -10.12
CA LEU A 284 11.27 -16.63 -11.27
C LEU A 284 11.86 -17.06 -12.60
N VAL A 285 13.19 -17.01 -12.76
CA VAL A 285 13.89 -17.50 -13.96
C VAL A 285 13.78 -19.01 -14.09
N ALA A 286 13.98 -19.76 -12.99
CA ALA A 286 13.82 -21.21 -12.96
C ALA A 286 12.39 -21.61 -13.34
N ALA A 287 11.40 -21.00 -12.72
CA ALA A 287 10.00 -21.25 -12.97
C ALA A 287 9.55 -20.95 -14.41
N LYS A 288 10.13 -19.92 -15.07
CA LYS A 288 9.88 -19.64 -16.49
C LYS A 288 10.49 -20.67 -17.42
N LYS A 289 11.71 -21.17 -17.12
CA LYS A 289 12.39 -22.17 -17.96
C LYS A 289 11.68 -23.51 -17.96
N THR A 290 11.12 -23.90 -16.83
CA THR A 290 10.47 -25.19 -16.66
C THR A 290 8.99 -25.18 -17.07
N GLY A 291 8.42 -24.00 -17.33
CA GLY A 291 6.98 -23.85 -17.60
C GLY A 291 6.09 -24.21 -16.39
N ILE A 292 6.71 -24.36 -15.22
CA ILE A 292 6.06 -24.66 -13.94
C ILE A 292 5.11 -23.53 -13.58
N LEU A 293 5.50 -22.30 -13.82
CA LEU A 293 4.57 -21.20 -13.91
C LEU A 293 3.99 -21.18 -15.33
N SER A 294 3.26 -22.22 -15.74
CA SER A 294 2.50 -22.18 -16.98
C SER A 294 1.45 -21.05 -16.87
N SER A 295 1.04 -20.52 -18.02
CA SER A 295 0.12 -19.38 -18.14
C SER A 295 -1.22 -19.53 -17.38
N ARG A 296 -1.46 -20.66 -16.71
CA ARG A 296 -2.60 -20.90 -15.81
C ARG A 296 -2.26 -20.79 -14.31
N GLN A 297 -0.96 -20.76 -13.93
CA GLN A 297 -0.54 -20.82 -12.53
C GLN A 297 0.47 -19.73 -12.16
N THR A 298 1.20 -19.12 -13.09
CA THR A 298 1.48 -17.69 -13.06
C THR A 298 0.18 -16.91 -12.98
N SER A 299 -0.90 -17.55 -13.34
CA SER A 299 -2.28 -17.22 -13.10
C SER A 299 -2.89 -17.72 -11.79
N ALA A 300 -2.21 -18.36 -10.85
CA ALA A 300 -2.72 -18.53 -9.46
C ALA A 300 -1.74 -17.93 -8.42
N ALA A 301 -0.48 -17.65 -8.81
CA ALA A 301 0.47 -16.75 -8.09
C ALA A 301 0.81 -15.49 -8.90
N LEU A 302 0.35 -15.41 -10.16
CA LEU A 302 0.30 -14.33 -11.14
C LEU A 302 -0.80 -14.62 -12.17
N GLN A 303 -1.89 -15.28 -11.81
CA GLN A 303 -3.09 -14.78 -12.40
C GLN A 303 -3.10 -13.33 -11.97
N PRO A 304 -3.28 -12.42 -12.91
CA PRO A 304 -4.10 -11.33 -12.52
C PRO A 304 -5.31 -12.07 -11.94
N ARG A 305 -5.51 -12.09 -10.61
CA ARG A 305 -6.84 -12.21 -10.09
C ARG A 305 -7.59 -11.22 -10.98
N ASN A 306 -8.45 -11.72 -11.85
CA ASN A 306 -9.41 -10.87 -12.52
C ASN A 306 -10.35 -10.24 -11.47
N GLU A 307 -10.00 -10.34 -10.18
CA GLU A 307 -10.63 -9.73 -9.04
C GLU A 307 -9.52 -9.45 -8.00
N VAL A 308 -8.80 -8.35 -8.19
CA VAL A 308 -8.12 -7.68 -7.08
C VAL A 308 -9.26 -7.22 -6.18
N GLU A 309 -9.34 -7.71 -4.95
CA GLU A 309 -10.42 -7.34 -4.03
C GLU A 309 -10.07 -6.04 -3.32
N ALA A 310 -11.07 -5.19 -3.13
CA ALA A 310 -10.92 -4.00 -2.32
C ALA A 310 -10.73 -4.40 -0.84
N LEU A 311 -9.86 -3.72 -0.12
CA LEU A 311 -9.73 -3.84 1.34
C LEU A 311 -11.05 -3.46 2.01
N TRP A 312 -11.63 -2.39 1.53
CA TRP A 312 -12.97 -1.93 1.90
C TRP A 312 -13.58 -1.12 0.75
N GLN A 313 -14.88 -0.99 0.79
CA GLN A 313 -15.65 -0.13 -0.10
C GLN A 313 -16.73 0.59 0.72
N PHE A 314 -17.00 1.84 0.35
CA PHE A 314 -18.06 2.67 0.95
C PHE A 314 -19.01 3.14 -0.14
N GLU A 315 -20.32 3.03 0.07
CA GLU A 315 -21.35 3.42 -0.88
C GLU A 315 -21.89 4.84 -0.54
N CYS A 316 -21.77 5.75 -1.50
CA CYS A 316 -22.37 7.07 -1.48
C CYS A 316 -23.76 7.05 -2.15
N GLU A 317 -24.50 8.16 -2.08
CA GLU A 317 -25.84 8.23 -2.65
C GLU A 317 -25.84 8.49 -4.16
N ASP A 318 -24.71 8.96 -4.76
CA ASP A 318 -24.57 9.26 -6.19
C ASP A 318 -23.12 9.06 -6.67
N GLU A 319 -22.81 9.41 -7.91
CA GLU A 319 -21.53 9.23 -8.58
C GLU A 319 -20.35 9.96 -7.89
N ILE A 320 -19.20 9.30 -7.91
CA ILE A 320 -17.93 9.90 -7.47
C ILE A 320 -17.08 10.14 -8.70
N ARG A 321 -16.86 11.41 -9.04
CA ARG A 321 -16.09 11.84 -10.22
C ARG A 321 -14.74 12.45 -9.88
N GLY A 322 -14.60 13.00 -8.67
CA GLY A 322 -13.36 13.58 -8.17
C GLY A 322 -12.39 12.53 -7.62
N THR A 323 -11.16 12.94 -7.44
CA THR A 323 -10.13 12.14 -6.77
C THR A 323 -10.32 12.22 -5.25
N PRO A 324 -10.25 11.12 -4.50
CA PRO A 324 -10.19 11.17 -3.03
C PRO A 324 -8.94 11.89 -2.54
N VAL A 325 -9.00 12.47 -1.35
CA VAL A 325 -7.83 13.04 -0.66
C VAL A 325 -7.63 12.32 0.66
N VAL A 326 -6.38 11.99 0.98
CA VAL A 326 -6.02 11.31 2.23
C VAL A 326 -5.21 12.25 3.11
N TRP A 327 -5.65 12.42 4.36
CA TRP A 327 -4.96 13.25 5.34
C TRP A 327 -5.21 12.72 6.76
N GLU A 328 -4.15 12.55 7.54
CA GLU A 328 -4.18 12.07 8.94
C GLU A 328 -5.09 10.84 9.17
N GLY A 329 -4.94 9.79 8.32
CA GLY A 329 -5.69 8.54 8.45
C GLY A 329 -7.18 8.67 8.08
N LYS A 330 -7.57 9.72 7.35
CA LYS A 330 -8.92 9.95 6.85
C LYS A 330 -8.94 10.12 5.35
N VAL A 331 -10.00 9.65 4.69
CA VAL A 331 -10.27 9.82 3.26
C VAL A 331 -11.41 10.80 3.08
N TYR A 332 -11.20 11.81 2.27
CA TYR A 332 -12.20 12.83 1.93
C TYR A 332 -12.57 12.69 0.47
N VAL A 333 -13.85 12.65 0.17
CA VAL A 333 -14.34 12.50 -1.20
C VAL A 333 -15.57 13.37 -1.45
N GLY A 334 -15.56 14.09 -2.56
CA GLY A 334 -16.74 14.82 -3.05
C GLY A 334 -17.62 13.89 -3.88
N CYS A 335 -18.92 14.00 -3.72
CA CYS A 335 -19.92 13.20 -4.41
C CYS A 335 -20.95 14.09 -5.14
N TYR A 336 -21.57 13.57 -6.18
CA TYR A 336 -22.60 14.28 -6.94
C TYR A 336 -23.94 14.38 -6.20
N ASP A 337 -24.11 13.65 -5.09
CA ASP A 337 -25.22 13.79 -4.13
C ASP A 337 -25.16 15.07 -3.30
N ASN A 338 -24.32 16.01 -3.66
CA ASN A 338 -24.07 17.28 -2.99
C ASN A 338 -23.36 17.14 -1.63
N ASN A 339 -22.75 16.01 -1.30
CA ASN A 339 -22.03 15.83 -0.05
C ASN A 339 -20.52 15.67 -0.27
N VAL A 340 -19.74 16.19 0.65
CA VAL A 340 -18.39 15.73 0.90
C VAL A 340 -18.42 14.75 2.08
N TYR A 341 -17.84 13.59 1.90
CA TYR A 341 -17.73 12.52 2.89
C TYR A 341 -16.34 12.47 3.48
N CYS A 342 -16.26 12.19 4.77
CA CYS A 342 -15.05 11.83 5.47
C CYS A 342 -15.17 10.41 6.01
N LEU A 343 -14.23 9.56 5.64
CA LEU A 343 -14.18 8.16 6.00
C LEU A 343 -12.86 7.87 6.73
N ASN A 344 -12.84 6.85 7.58
CA ASN A 344 -11.62 6.31 8.13
C ASN A 344 -10.83 5.62 7.00
N ALA A 345 -9.54 5.90 6.88
CA ALA A 345 -8.70 5.36 5.81
C ALA A 345 -8.44 3.85 5.94
N ASP A 346 -8.44 3.30 7.17
CA ASP A 346 -8.08 1.90 7.41
C ASP A 346 -9.21 0.91 7.09
N ASP A 347 -10.47 1.28 7.38
CA ASP A 347 -11.63 0.38 7.30
C ASP A 347 -12.83 0.94 6.52
N GLY A 348 -12.74 2.21 6.06
CA GLY A 348 -13.83 2.87 5.33
C GLY A 348 -15.02 3.26 6.20
N GLU A 349 -14.88 3.23 7.55
CA GLU A 349 -15.96 3.65 8.45
C GLU A 349 -16.32 5.12 8.20
N PHE A 350 -17.64 5.39 8.13
CA PHE A 350 -18.15 6.75 7.99
C PHE A 350 -17.87 7.58 9.25
N LEU A 351 -17.21 8.74 9.08
CA LEU A 351 -16.91 9.65 10.18
C LEU A 351 -17.86 10.85 10.21
N TRP A 352 -17.97 11.56 9.09
CA TRP A 352 -18.88 12.68 8.93
C TRP A 352 -19.14 13.00 7.45
N LYS A 353 -20.21 13.75 7.17
CA LYS A 353 -20.44 14.38 5.86
C LYS A 353 -20.91 15.81 6.02
N TYR A 354 -20.65 16.63 5.00
CA TYR A 354 -21.14 18.00 4.90
C TYR A 354 -21.88 18.17 3.58
N ALA A 355 -23.11 18.72 3.65
CA ALA A 355 -23.95 18.96 2.48
C ALA A 355 -23.69 20.35 1.89
N THR A 356 -23.38 20.40 0.60
CA THR A 356 -23.40 21.60 -0.25
C THR A 356 -24.76 21.72 -0.93
N GLU A 357 -25.00 22.77 -1.72
CA GLU A 357 -26.25 22.93 -2.46
C GLU A 357 -26.16 22.45 -3.92
N GLY A 358 -25.00 21.92 -4.34
CA GLY A 358 -24.76 21.39 -5.70
C GLY A 358 -23.71 20.29 -5.70
N GLY A 359 -23.65 19.53 -6.79
CA GLY A 359 -22.70 18.41 -6.95
C GLY A 359 -21.25 18.80 -6.77
N ILE A 360 -20.43 17.86 -6.31
CA ILE A 360 -19.00 18.06 -6.11
C ILE A 360 -18.25 17.18 -7.12
N ALA A 361 -17.84 17.80 -8.25
CA ALA A 361 -17.07 17.14 -9.29
C ALA A 361 -15.55 17.29 -9.08
N ALA A 362 -15.13 18.37 -8.43
CA ALA A 362 -13.74 18.70 -8.20
C ALA A 362 -13.14 17.87 -7.05
N THR A 363 -11.83 17.66 -7.12
CA THR A 363 -11.08 17.07 -5.99
C THR A 363 -11.03 18.07 -4.84
N PRO A 364 -11.40 17.71 -3.60
CA PRO A 364 -11.15 18.54 -2.43
C PRO A 364 -9.66 18.78 -2.20
N VAL A 365 -9.29 19.85 -1.51
CA VAL A 365 -7.89 20.14 -1.14
C VAL A 365 -7.82 20.38 0.35
N ILE A 366 -6.77 19.86 0.99
CA ILE A 366 -6.51 20.08 2.42
C ILE A 366 -5.22 20.87 2.58
N ASP A 367 -5.30 21.89 3.41
CA ASP A 367 -4.15 22.68 3.84
C ASP A 367 -4.34 23.14 5.28
N ASP A 368 -3.34 22.89 6.13
CA ASP A 368 -3.32 23.26 7.56
C ASP A 368 -4.62 22.86 8.32
N GLY A 369 -5.11 21.61 8.07
CA GLY A 369 -6.32 21.09 8.72
C GLY A 369 -7.64 21.69 8.22
N VAL A 370 -7.62 22.47 7.15
CA VAL A 370 -8.79 23.04 6.48
C VAL A 370 -9.03 22.32 5.15
N LEU A 371 -10.23 21.81 4.96
CA LEU A 371 -10.70 21.18 3.73
C LEU A 371 -11.41 22.21 2.85
N TYR A 372 -10.92 22.41 1.65
CA TYR A 372 -11.52 23.31 0.65
C TYR A 372 -12.27 22.49 -0.39
N VAL A 373 -13.56 22.76 -0.56
CA VAL A 373 -14.47 22.03 -1.43
C VAL A 373 -15.10 22.98 -2.44
N ALA A 374 -14.83 22.75 -3.71
CA ALA A 374 -15.46 23.49 -4.82
C ALA A 374 -16.73 22.75 -5.27
N SER A 375 -17.87 23.45 -5.32
CA SER A 375 -19.18 22.90 -5.64
C SER A 375 -19.81 23.56 -6.87
N GLU A 376 -20.65 22.83 -7.60
CA GLU A 376 -21.42 23.34 -8.73
C GLU A 376 -22.49 24.34 -8.34
N ASP A 377 -22.75 24.54 -7.04
CA ASP A 377 -23.60 25.61 -6.50
C ASP A 377 -22.93 26.99 -6.50
N HIS A 378 -21.81 27.17 -7.18
CA HIS A 378 -21.04 28.39 -7.32
C HIS A 378 -20.25 28.78 -6.07
N ARG A 379 -20.01 27.85 -5.15
CA ARG A 379 -19.35 28.16 -3.88
C ARG A 379 -18.08 27.34 -3.66
N LEU A 380 -17.11 28.00 -3.07
CA LEU A 380 -15.97 27.35 -2.43
C LEU A 380 -16.24 27.32 -0.92
N TYR A 381 -16.25 26.15 -0.34
CA TYR A 381 -16.43 25.93 1.09
C TYR A 381 -15.10 25.66 1.76
N ALA A 382 -14.86 26.25 2.92
CA ALA A 382 -13.77 25.88 3.81
C ALA A 382 -14.33 25.23 5.07
N LEU A 383 -13.95 23.98 5.29
CA LEU A 383 -14.42 23.15 6.40
C LEU A 383 -13.24 22.73 7.26
N THR A 384 -13.48 22.49 8.56
CA THR A 384 -12.46 21.81 9.38
C THR A 384 -12.34 20.36 8.92
N ALA A 385 -11.13 19.90 8.60
CA ALA A 385 -10.90 18.50 8.15
C ALA A 385 -11.28 17.48 9.23
N GLU A 386 -11.09 17.81 10.52
CA GLU A 386 -11.37 16.90 11.62
C GLU A 386 -12.88 16.58 11.77
N GLY A 387 -13.75 17.59 11.66
CA GLY A 387 -15.18 17.43 12.00
C GLY A 387 -16.16 18.03 11.00
N GLY A 388 -15.74 18.44 9.81
CA GLY A 388 -16.62 18.96 8.75
C GLY A 388 -17.34 20.27 9.09
N ARG A 389 -16.85 21.05 10.09
CA ARG A 389 -17.49 22.30 10.46
C ARG A 389 -17.15 23.41 9.48
N LEU A 390 -18.16 24.13 8.99
CA LEU A 390 -18.00 25.28 8.11
C LEU A 390 -17.23 26.41 8.81
N LEU A 391 -16.17 26.90 8.17
CA LEU A 391 -15.40 28.06 8.58
C LEU A 391 -15.83 29.32 7.81
N TRP A 392 -15.87 29.23 6.50
CA TRP A 392 -16.32 30.28 5.62
C TRP A 392 -16.75 29.74 4.25
N THR A 393 -17.43 30.59 3.47
CA THR A 393 -17.86 30.28 2.10
C THR A 393 -17.52 31.47 1.20
N TYR A 394 -17.01 31.20 0.00
CA TYR A 394 -16.83 32.20 -1.04
C TYR A 394 -17.80 31.93 -2.20
N TYR A 395 -18.36 33.01 -2.79
CA TYR A 395 -19.33 32.95 -3.89
C TYR A 395 -18.72 33.40 -5.20
N ALA A 396 -18.75 32.56 -6.23
CA ALA A 396 -18.46 32.90 -7.62
C ALA A 396 -19.76 33.13 -8.41
N GLU A 397 -19.66 33.63 -9.64
CA GLU A 397 -20.85 33.88 -10.48
C GLU A 397 -21.22 32.64 -11.33
N GLY A 398 -20.35 31.59 -11.38
CA GLY A 398 -20.56 30.34 -12.09
C GLY A 398 -20.17 29.11 -11.28
N PRO A 399 -20.54 27.91 -11.75
CA PRO A 399 -20.20 26.64 -11.13
C PRO A 399 -18.69 26.45 -10.95
N LEU A 400 -18.29 25.83 -9.84
CA LEU A 400 -16.89 25.51 -9.56
C LEU A 400 -16.64 24.03 -9.85
N ARG A 401 -15.96 23.77 -10.97
CA ARG A 401 -15.55 22.43 -11.42
C ARG A 401 -14.04 22.24 -11.42
N SER A 402 -13.30 23.32 -11.21
CA SER A 402 -11.85 23.33 -11.07
C SER A 402 -11.45 22.85 -9.69
N THR A 403 -10.50 21.93 -9.60
CA THR A 403 -9.85 21.56 -8.34
C THR A 403 -9.08 22.77 -7.79
N PRO A 404 -9.29 23.19 -6.53
CA PRO A 404 -8.53 24.28 -5.94
C PRO A 404 -7.05 23.93 -5.77
N THR A 405 -6.20 24.95 -5.70
CA THR A 405 -4.79 24.82 -5.31
C THR A 405 -4.51 25.75 -4.12
N SER A 406 -3.95 25.18 -3.04
CA SER A 406 -3.47 25.98 -1.91
C SER A 406 -2.00 26.33 -2.09
N PHE A 407 -1.65 27.60 -1.87
CA PHE A 407 -0.27 28.07 -1.89
C PHE A 407 -0.12 29.34 -1.06
N GLU A 408 0.84 29.36 -0.12
CA GLU A 408 1.19 30.52 0.72
C GLU A 408 -0.02 31.25 1.33
N GLY A 409 -0.95 30.50 1.93
CA GLY A 409 -2.12 31.05 2.60
C GLY A 409 -3.19 31.61 1.66
N HIS A 410 -3.17 31.25 0.37
CA HIS A 410 -4.17 31.59 -0.62
C HIS A 410 -4.71 30.32 -1.32
N ILE A 411 -5.96 30.38 -1.73
CA ILE A 411 -6.60 29.34 -2.51
C ILE A 411 -6.88 29.88 -3.91
N PHE A 412 -6.35 29.17 -4.91
CA PHE A 412 -6.48 29.47 -6.34
C PHE A 412 -7.45 28.48 -6.98
N PHE A 413 -8.45 28.95 -7.71
CA PHE A 413 -9.41 28.06 -8.38
C PHE A 413 -10.04 28.75 -9.59
N GLY A 414 -10.38 27.95 -10.58
CA GLY A 414 -11.13 28.39 -11.75
C GLY A 414 -12.64 28.27 -11.55
N SER A 415 -13.40 29.01 -12.33
CA SER A 415 -14.86 28.97 -12.34
C SER A 415 -15.40 28.98 -13.78
N ASP A 416 -16.61 28.48 -13.97
CA ASP A 416 -17.36 28.60 -15.23
C ASP A 416 -17.81 30.05 -15.49
N ASP A 417 -17.60 30.99 -14.54
CA ASP A 417 -17.77 32.45 -14.74
C ASP A 417 -16.61 33.10 -15.49
N HIS A 418 -15.68 32.33 -16.01
CA HIS A 418 -14.50 32.73 -16.76
C HIS A 418 -13.38 33.38 -15.92
N TYR A 419 -13.43 33.32 -14.59
CA TYR A 419 -12.39 33.91 -13.75
C TYR A 419 -11.53 32.83 -13.07
N LEU A 420 -10.24 33.13 -13.00
CA LEU A 420 -9.36 32.61 -11.96
C LEU A 420 -9.60 33.44 -10.70
N HIS A 421 -10.09 32.83 -9.66
CA HIS A 421 -10.28 33.45 -8.36
C HIS A 421 -9.13 33.13 -7.43
N VAL A 422 -8.71 34.11 -6.65
CA VAL A 422 -7.72 33.93 -5.59
C VAL A 422 -8.27 34.52 -4.31
N VAL A 423 -8.38 33.68 -3.28
CA VAL A 423 -8.93 34.06 -1.97
C VAL A 423 -7.92 33.78 -0.87
N ASN A 424 -7.98 34.55 0.21
CA ASN A 424 -7.18 34.30 1.39
C ASN A 424 -7.72 33.04 2.11
N ALA A 425 -6.85 32.08 2.39
CA ALA A 425 -7.21 30.77 2.95
C ALA A 425 -7.88 30.86 4.33
N SER A 426 -7.45 31.80 5.18
CA SER A 426 -7.98 31.93 6.54
C SER A 426 -9.33 32.64 6.62
N SER A 427 -9.65 33.54 5.68
CA SER A 427 -10.82 34.42 5.77
C SER A 427 -11.84 34.27 4.63
N GLY A 428 -11.50 33.53 3.55
CA GLY A 428 -12.33 33.42 2.36
C GLY A 428 -12.50 34.75 1.58
N ARG A 429 -11.80 35.81 1.95
CA ARG A 429 -11.89 37.09 1.24
C ARG A 429 -11.11 37.05 -0.04
N ARG A 430 -11.71 37.61 -1.11
CA ARG A 430 -11.04 37.72 -2.41
C ARG A 430 -9.78 38.60 -2.30
N ALA A 431 -8.64 38.01 -2.68
CA ALA A 431 -7.40 38.77 -2.85
C ALA A 431 -7.39 39.48 -4.21
N TRP A 432 -7.61 38.72 -5.28
CA TRP A 432 -7.73 39.21 -6.65
C TRP A 432 -8.43 38.18 -7.55
N ARG A 433 -8.74 38.57 -8.78
CA ARG A 433 -9.23 37.65 -9.83
C ARG A 433 -8.75 38.07 -11.21
N VAL A 434 -8.63 37.13 -12.13
CA VAL A 434 -8.23 37.41 -13.53
C VAL A 434 -9.25 36.80 -14.45
N GLU A 435 -9.68 37.56 -15.45
CA GLU A 435 -10.61 37.12 -16.49
C GLU A 435 -9.87 36.31 -17.56
N ALA A 436 -10.34 35.12 -17.87
CA ALA A 436 -9.96 34.31 -19.00
C ALA A 436 -10.97 34.47 -20.14
N ALA A 437 -10.64 33.94 -21.31
CA ALA A 437 -11.54 34.02 -22.47
C ALA A 437 -12.78 33.10 -22.37
N ASP A 438 -12.76 32.11 -21.46
CA ASP A 438 -13.84 31.14 -21.29
C ASP A 438 -13.68 30.44 -19.91
N ALA A 439 -14.59 29.51 -19.59
CA ALA A 439 -14.62 28.74 -18.36
C ALA A 439 -13.27 28.05 -18.04
N ILE A 440 -12.89 28.08 -16.78
CA ILE A 440 -11.64 27.50 -16.27
C ILE A 440 -12.00 26.27 -15.45
N ARG A 441 -11.72 25.07 -16.00
CA ARG A 441 -12.04 23.78 -15.35
C ARG A 441 -10.81 22.97 -14.96
N CYS A 442 -9.61 23.32 -15.48
CA CYS A 442 -8.37 22.72 -15.03
C CYS A 442 -8.03 23.18 -13.60
N GLN A 443 -7.25 22.41 -12.88
CA GLN A 443 -6.61 22.86 -11.64
C GLN A 443 -5.50 23.86 -11.97
N PRO A 444 -5.49 25.07 -11.40
CA PRO A 444 -4.40 26.02 -11.58
C PRO A 444 -3.11 25.46 -10.97
N LEU A 445 -2.02 25.51 -11.72
CA LEU A 445 -0.69 25.20 -11.21
C LEU A 445 -0.04 26.46 -10.67
N VAL A 446 0.37 26.45 -9.41
CA VAL A 446 1.08 27.56 -8.78
C VAL A 446 2.53 27.17 -8.55
N ALA A 447 3.46 27.87 -9.16
CA ALA A 447 4.89 27.62 -9.04
C ALA A 447 5.70 28.88 -9.40
N GLU A 448 6.82 29.11 -8.73
CA GLU A 448 7.79 30.19 -9.03
C GLU A 448 7.13 31.59 -9.14
N GLU A 449 6.27 31.96 -8.19
CA GLU A 449 5.48 33.20 -8.17
C GLU A 449 4.59 33.41 -9.40
N ARG A 450 4.19 32.32 -10.07
CA ARG A 450 3.32 32.31 -11.25
C ARG A 450 2.19 31.29 -11.10
N VAL A 451 1.11 31.59 -11.80
CA VAL A 451 -0.05 30.71 -11.91
C VAL A 451 -0.22 30.34 -13.39
N TYR A 452 -0.31 29.05 -13.66
CA TYR A 452 -0.50 28.50 -15.00
C TYR A 452 -1.84 27.81 -15.09
N LEU A 453 -2.64 28.12 -16.12
CA LEU A 453 -3.98 27.56 -16.28
C LEU A 453 -4.44 27.57 -17.74
N GLY A 454 -5.26 26.58 -18.09
CA GLY A 454 -5.97 26.50 -19.36
C GLY A 454 -7.44 26.87 -19.22
N CYS A 455 -8.13 27.17 -20.32
CA CYS A 455 -9.57 27.38 -20.34
C CYS A 455 -10.24 26.72 -21.55
N GLU A 456 -11.57 26.71 -21.55
CA GLU A 456 -12.40 26.05 -22.58
C GLU A 456 -12.23 26.66 -23.99
N SER A 457 -11.83 27.91 -24.12
CA SER A 457 -11.50 28.51 -25.44
C SER A 457 -10.24 27.93 -26.09
N GLY A 458 -9.41 27.19 -25.32
CA GLY A 458 -8.10 26.70 -25.75
C GLY A 458 -6.95 27.65 -25.45
N ASP A 459 -7.19 28.72 -24.70
CA ASP A 459 -6.13 29.58 -24.23
C ASP A 459 -5.49 29.04 -22.97
N PHE A 460 -4.18 29.18 -22.89
CA PHE A 460 -3.36 28.84 -21.74
C PHE A 460 -2.63 30.09 -21.26
N TYR A 461 -2.70 30.39 -19.99
CA TYR A 461 -2.23 31.62 -19.40
C TYR A 461 -1.09 31.39 -18.40
N CYS A 462 -0.17 32.32 -18.36
CA CYS A 462 0.73 32.53 -17.23
C CYS A 462 0.39 33.89 -16.59
N VAL A 463 0.04 33.84 -15.31
CA VAL A 463 -0.36 35.02 -14.52
C VAL A 463 0.59 35.18 -13.35
N ASP A 464 0.99 36.42 -13.00
CA ASP A 464 1.76 36.66 -11.78
C ASP A 464 0.86 36.80 -10.54
N PHE A 465 1.45 36.88 -9.34
CA PHE A 465 0.70 37.03 -8.08
C PHE A 465 0.03 38.41 -7.91
N ARG A 466 0.22 39.34 -8.85
CA ARG A 466 -0.53 40.59 -8.91
C ARG A 466 -1.79 40.49 -9.79
N GLY A 467 -1.98 39.33 -10.44
CA GLY A 467 -3.08 39.12 -11.37
C GLY A 467 -2.80 39.66 -12.78
N GLU A 468 -1.53 39.91 -13.14
CA GLU A 468 -1.16 40.34 -14.49
C GLU A 468 -0.82 39.14 -15.40
N ILE A 469 -1.42 39.11 -16.58
CA ILE A 469 -1.10 38.08 -17.59
C ILE A 469 0.29 38.40 -18.17
N LYS A 470 1.25 37.51 -18.01
CA LYS A 470 2.63 37.67 -18.52
C LYS A 470 2.73 37.18 -19.96
N TRP A 471 2.11 36.07 -20.27
CA TRP A 471 2.01 35.53 -21.62
C TRP A 471 0.77 34.63 -21.77
N ARG A 472 0.43 34.38 -23.02
CA ARG A 472 -0.70 33.54 -23.42
C ARG A 472 -0.27 32.63 -24.56
N PHE A 473 -0.60 31.35 -24.46
CA PHE A 473 -0.47 30.36 -25.52
C PHE A 473 -1.86 29.94 -25.98
N ARG A 474 -2.02 29.53 -27.24
CA ARG A 474 -3.32 29.09 -27.77
C ARG A 474 -3.25 27.73 -28.43
N ALA A 475 -3.98 26.75 -27.89
CA ALA A 475 -4.32 25.49 -28.52
C ALA A 475 -5.54 25.65 -29.45
N LYS A 476 -5.85 24.60 -30.22
CA LYS A 476 -6.97 24.65 -31.17
C LYS A 476 -8.34 24.43 -30.55
N ARG A 477 -8.40 23.79 -29.36
CA ARG A 477 -9.61 23.48 -28.59
C ARG A 477 -9.31 23.61 -27.10
N ALA A 478 -10.35 23.40 -26.28
CA ALA A 478 -10.31 23.46 -24.83
C ALA A 478 -9.08 22.81 -24.20
N ILE A 479 -8.56 23.45 -23.15
CA ILE A 479 -7.52 22.93 -22.27
C ILE A 479 -8.15 22.74 -20.89
N THR A 480 -8.60 21.53 -20.62
CA THR A 480 -9.20 21.12 -19.35
C THR A 480 -8.27 20.23 -18.52
N SER A 481 -7.22 19.68 -19.15
CA SER A 481 -6.12 19.01 -18.46
C SER A 481 -5.34 19.99 -17.60
N SER A 482 -5.05 19.61 -16.35
CA SER A 482 -4.23 20.41 -15.47
C SER A 482 -2.76 20.38 -15.93
N PRO A 483 -2.05 21.49 -15.89
CA PRO A 483 -0.64 21.52 -16.27
C PRO A 483 0.26 20.96 -15.16
N ILE A 484 1.40 20.41 -15.57
CA ILE A 484 2.52 20.13 -14.67
C ILE A 484 3.76 20.92 -15.09
N LEU A 485 4.58 21.31 -14.14
CA LEU A 485 5.88 21.96 -14.36
C LEU A 485 6.99 20.97 -13.98
N VAL A 486 7.88 20.68 -14.92
CA VAL A 486 9.09 19.89 -14.67
C VAL A 486 10.28 20.69 -15.16
N GLU A 487 11.18 21.02 -14.27
CA GLU A 487 12.28 21.98 -14.52
C GLU A 487 11.69 23.32 -15.00
N LYS A 488 11.86 23.66 -16.29
CA LYS A 488 11.31 24.87 -16.92
C LYS A 488 10.27 24.59 -18.00
N MET A 489 9.75 23.38 -18.03
CA MET A 489 8.81 22.91 -19.05
C MET A 489 7.44 22.66 -18.46
N LEU A 490 6.42 23.23 -19.07
CA LEU A 490 5.01 22.98 -18.79
C LEU A 490 4.49 21.93 -19.75
N TYR A 491 3.77 20.93 -19.20
CA TYR A 491 3.14 19.89 -19.97
C TYR A 491 1.65 19.85 -19.66
N PHE A 492 0.80 19.82 -20.68
CA PHE A 492 -0.65 19.74 -20.56
C PHE A 492 -1.31 19.14 -21.81
N GLY A 493 -2.46 18.54 -21.62
CA GLY A 493 -3.27 18.00 -22.68
C GLY A 493 -4.33 18.97 -23.19
N SER A 494 -4.87 18.72 -24.38
CA SER A 494 -5.95 19.50 -24.99
C SER A 494 -6.98 18.61 -25.67
N MET A 495 -8.21 19.11 -25.73
CA MET A 495 -9.30 18.52 -26.49
C MET A 495 -9.07 18.52 -28.01
N ASP A 496 -7.98 19.14 -28.49
CA ASP A 496 -7.53 19.06 -29.87
C ASP A 496 -6.67 17.82 -30.16
N TRP A 497 -6.64 16.86 -29.23
CA TRP A 497 -5.92 15.57 -29.31
C TRP A 497 -4.41 15.73 -29.22
N THR A 498 -3.94 16.74 -28.53
CA THR A 498 -2.51 17.05 -28.47
C THR A 498 -2.04 17.18 -27.03
N LEU A 499 -0.92 16.54 -26.74
CA LEU A 499 -0.11 16.82 -25.55
C LEU A 499 0.93 17.88 -25.94
N TYR A 500 0.95 18.99 -25.24
CA TYR A 500 1.84 20.11 -25.45
C TYR A 500 2.98 20.15 -24.43
N ALA A 501 4.14 20.56 -24.89
CA ALA A 501 5.26 20.98 -24.05
C ALA A 501 5.64 22.41 -24.42
N ILE A 502 5.53 23.31 -23.45
CA ILE A 502 5.86 24.72 -23.62
C ILE A 502 6.87 25.16 -22.56
N GLU A 503 7.67 26.14 -22.89
CA GLU A 503 8.64 26.74 -21.98
C GLU A 503 7.91 27.67 -21.01
N ALA A 504 8.18 27.54 -19.69
CA ALA A 504 7.39 28.21 -18.65
C ALA A 504 7.61 29.71 -18.57
N GLU A 505 8.79 30.24 -18.95
CA GLU A 505 9.14 31.63 -18.81
C GLU A 505 8.48 32.49 -19.90
N GLY A 506 8.52 32.05 -21.17
CA GLY A 506 8.05 32.82 -22.33
C GLY A 506 6.80 32.23 -23.01
N GLY A 507 6.33 31.07 -22.65
CA GLY A 507 5.16 30.42 -23.24
C GLY A 507 5.39 29.85 -24.64
N TRP A 508 6.65 29.60 -25.04
CA TRP A 508 6.98 29.09 -26.37
C TRP A 508 6.80 27.59 -26.46
N GLN A 509 6.12 27.12 -27.51
CA GLN A 509 5.96 25.68 -27.79
C GLN A 509 7.33 25.08 -28.13
N VAL A 510 7.77 24.09 -27.34
CA VAL A 510 8.99 23.33 -27.60
C VAL A 510 8.67 22.11 -28.47
N TRP A 511 7.66 21.36 -28.10
CA TRP A 511 7.15 20.26 -28.92
C TRP A 511 5.65 20.00 -28.67
N ARG A 512 5.07 19.19 -29.51
CA ARG A 512 3.72 18.65 -29.35
C ARG A 512 3.67 17.22 -29.85
N PHE A 513 2.85 16.39 -29.20
CA PHE A 513 2.60 15.02 -29.61
C PHE A 513 1.11 14.82 -29.92
N ARG A 514 0.82 14.20 -31.07
CA ARG A 514 -0.56 13.91 -31.49
C ARG A 514 -1.01 12.58 -30.88
N LEU A 515 -2.00 12.63 -30.00
CA LEU A 515 -2.71 11.47 -29.46
C LEU A 515 -3.76 10.97 -30.47
N GLY A 516 -4.31 9.76 -30.25
CA GLY A 516 -5.41 9.22 -31.03
C GLY A 516 -6.77 9.84 -30.71
N GLY A 517 -6.92 10.51 -29.56
CA GLY A 517 -8.13 11.18 -29.08
C GLY A 517 -7.83 12.39 -28.20
N PRO A 518 -8.89 13.13 -27.76
CA PRO A 518 -8.73 14.21 -26.80
C PRO A 518 -8.21 13.70 -25.46
N THR A 519 -7.54 14.58 -24.70
CA THR A 519 -7.13 14.26 -23.34
C THR A 519 -7.51 15.37 -22.36
N ILE A 520 -8.13 14.96 -21.26
CA ILE A 520 -8.43 15.77 -20.08
C ILE A 520 -7.55 15.36 -18.89
N ALA A 521 -6.89 14.20 -19.00
CA ALA A 521 -6.01 13.68 -17.98
C ALA A 521 -4.82 14.62 -17.74
N THR A 522 -4.50 14.89 -16.48
CA THR A 522 -3.27 15.56 -16.07
C THR A 522 -2.10 14.62 -16.36
N PRO A 523 -1.09 15.03 -17.13
CA PRO A 523 0.09 14.19 -17.33
C PRO A 523 0.87 14.03 -16.03
N VAL A 524 1.56 12.89 -15.86
CA VAL A 524 2.49 12.67 -14.75
C VAL A 524 3.90 12.47 -15.32
N PHE A 525 4.89 13.00 -14.62
CA PHE A 525 6.30 12.85 -14.99
C PHE A 525 7.01 11.88 -14.04
N HIS A 526 7.72 10.92 -14.60
CA HIS A 526 8.55 9.99 -13.84
C HIS A 526 9.70 9.48 -14.70
N ASP A 527 10.92 9.49 -14.15
CA ASP A 527 12.15 8.95 -14.77
C ASP A 527 12.32 9.37 -16.25
N GLY A 528 12.19 10.69 -16.52
CA GLY A 528 12.39 11.26 -17.86
C GLY A 528 11.24 11.04 -18.84
N ARG A 529 10.13 10.45 -18.41
CA ARG A 529 8.94 10.17 -19.21
C ARG A 529 7.70 10.88 -18.70
N LEU A 530 6.79 11.14 -19.62
CA LEU A 530 5.44 11.64 -19.37
C LEU A 530 4.44 10.53 -19.62
N PHE A 531 3.46 10.43 -18.74
CA PHE A 531 2.38 9.46 -18.86
C PHE A 531 1.05 10.20 -18.86
N THR A 532 0.15 9.85 -19.75
CA THR A 532 -1.19 10.46 -19.84
C THR A 532 -2.22 9.48 -20.39
N GLY A 533 -3.47 9.65 -19.96
CA GLY A 533 -4.61 8.98 -20.55
C GLY A 533 -5.17 9.76 -21.74
N SER A 534 -5.89 9.08 -22.62
CA SER A 534 -6.57 9.69 -23.76
C SER A 534 -7.94 9.05 -24.02
N ALA A 535 -8.85 9.82 -24.58
CA ALA A 535 -10.20 9.34 -24.91
C ALA A 535 -10.23 8.36 -26.12
N ASP A 536 -9.07 8.05 -26.72
CA ASP A 536 -8.93 6.96 -27.67
C ASP A 536 -8.79 5.58 -27.01
N GLY A 537 -8.85 5.52 -25.68
CA GLY A 537 -8.70 4.30 -24.92
C GLY A 537 -7.25 3.93 -24.59
N ASN A 538 -6.27 4.78 -24.90
CA ASN A 538 -4.88 4.47 -24.62
C ASN A 538 -4.30 5.25 -23.42
N ILE A 539 -3.42 4.59 -22.69
CA ILE A 539 -2.46 5.19 -21.78
C ILE A 539 -1.14 5.30 -22.52
N TYR A 540 -0.59 6.50 -22.61
CA TYR A 540 0.64 6.79 -23.35
C TYR A 540 1.80 7.05 -22.39
N ALA A 541 3.00 6.55 -22.75
CA ALA A 541 4.28 6.93 -22.17
C ALA A 541 5.17 7.56 -23.24
N LEU A 542 5.60 8.80 -23.02
CA LEU A 542 6.41 9.57 -23.95
C LEU A 542 7.70 10.02 -23.30
N GLU A 543 8.80 10.01 -24.04
CA GLU A 543 10.07 10.63 -23.61
C GLU A 543 9.86 12.16 -23.50
N ALA A 544 10.01 12.72 -22.30
CA ALA A 544 9.69 14.13 -22.02
C ALA A 544 10.48 15.14 -22.86
N ARG A 545 11.73 14.82 -23.19
CA ARG A 545 12.61 15.72 -23.97
C ARG A 545 12.37 15.67 -25.49
N THR A 546 11.97 14.50 -26.02
CA THR A 546 11.94 14.27 -27.48
C THR A 546 10.52 14.04 -28.01
N SER A 547 9.52 13.95 -27.15
CA SER A 547 8.14 13.54 -27.46
C SER A 547 8.02 12.15 -28.13
N ARG A 548 9.10 11.35 -28.14
CA ARG A 548 9.06 10.01 -28.71
C ARG A 548 8.20 9.10 -27.85
N GLU A 549 7.30 8.35 -28.46
CA GLU A 549 6.53 7.32 -27.77
C GLU A 549 7.45 6.19 -27.31
N ALA A 550 7.44 5.90 -26.00
CA ALA A 550 8.15 4.78 -25.41
C ALA A 550 7.29 3.52 -25.45
N TRP A 551 6.03 3.66 -25.05
CA TRP A 551 5.01 2.62 -25.13
C TRP A 551 3.60 3.22 -25.05
N ARG A 552 2.60 2.43 -25.43
CA ARG A 552 1.17 2.68 -25.14
C ARG A 552 0.50 1.39 -24.69
N PHE A 553 -0.54 1.54 -23.89
CA PHE A 553 -1.39 0.45 -23.43
C PHE A 553 -2.85 0.76 -23.79
N GLU A 554 -3.52 -0.17 -24.44
CA GLU A 554 -4.91 -0.03 -24.86
C GLU A 554 -5.85 -0.59 -23.77
N THR A 555 -6.81 0.21 -23.31
CA THR A 555 -7.92 -0.16 -22.44
C THR A 555 -9.16 -0.43 -23.28
N GLU A 556 -10.24 -0.90 -22.66
CA GLU A 556 -11.48 -1.23 -23.40
C GLU A 556 -12.34 0.00 -23.73
N HIS A 557 -12.07 1.16 -23.09
CA HIS A 557 -12.80 2.41 -23.32
C HIS A 557 -11.90 3.64 -23.01
N GLN A 558 -12.46 4.85 -23.06
CA GLN A 558 -11.75 6.12 -22.84
C GLN A 558 -11.02 6.14 -21.49
N VAL A 559 -9.83 6.78 -21.47
CA VAL A 559 -9.04 7.02 -20.26
C VAL A 559 -9.08 8.50 -19.93
N ASN A 560 -10.00 8.86 -19.04
CA ASN A 560 -10.21 10.23 -18.57
C ASN A 560 -9.50 10.51 -17.24
N SER A 561 -9.20 9.48 -16.48
CA SER A 561 -8.43 9.54 -15.22
C SER A 561 -6.98 9.95 -15.50
N SER A 562 -6.42 10.75 -14.60
CA SER A 562 -4.98 11.03 -14.62
C SER A 562 -4.22 9.84 -14.05
N PRO A 563 -3.15 9.37 -14.70
CA PRO A 563 -2.32 8.30 -14.16
C PRO A 563 -1.61 8.77 -12.90
N ILE A 564 -1.39 7.86 -11.98
CA ILE A 564 -0.50 8.06 -10.82
C ILE A 564 0.58 6.99 -10.82
N ILE A 565 1.73 7.31 -10.25
CA ILE A 565 2.85 6.39 -10.16
C ILE A 565 3.22 6.21 -8.70
N HIS A 566 3.33 4.96 -8.29
CA HIS A 566 3.84 4.57 -7.00
C HIS A 566 4.84 3.43 -7.20
N GLU A 567 6.09 3.64 -6.77
CA GLU A 567 7.21 2.76 -7.06
C GLU A 567 7.35 2.49 -8.58
N ASP A 568 7.37 1.22 -9.00
CA ASP A 568 7.46 0.80 -10.40
C ASP A 568 6.07 0.55 -11.06
N SER A 569 4.97 0.98 -10.42
CA SER A 569 3.59 0.76 -10.85
C SER A 569 2.92 2.06 -11.28
N LEU A 570 2.25 2.03 -12.43
CA LEU A 570 1.36 3.08 -12.89
C LEU A 570 -0.08 2.61 -12.71
N TYR A 571 -0.89 3.45 -12.05
CA TYR A 571 -2.32 3.20 -11.85
C TYR A 571 -3.14 4.21 -12.63
N CYS A 572 -4.14 3.75 -13.36
CA CYS A 572 -4.99 4.61 -14.16
C CYS A 572 -6.40 4.01 -14.32
N GLY A 573 -7.42 4.81 -14.06
CA GLY A 573 -8.82 4.45 -14.23
C GLY A 573 -9.27 4.61 -15.69
N SER A 574 -10.25 3.82 -16.09
CA SER A 574 -10.87 3.90 -17.42
C SER A 574 -12.40 3.97 -17.32
N VAL A 575 -13.02 4.52 -18.35
CA VAL A 575 -14.48 4.56 -18.51
C VAL A 575 -15.08 3.17 -18.69
N ASP A 576 -14.26 2.14 -18.97
CA ASP A 576 -14.69 0.73 -18.97
C ASP A 576 -14.97 0.17 -17.56
N GLY A 577 -14.86 1.00 -16.52
CA GLY A 577 -15.04 0.59 -15.13
C GLY A 577 -13.84 -0.10 -14.51
N SER A 578 -12.70 -0.11 -15.16
CA SER A 578 -11.50 -0.78 -14.66
C SER A 578 -10.42 0.20 -14.20
N LEU A 579 -9.80 -0.11 -13.06
CA LEU A 579 -8.53 0.47 -12.64
C LEU A 579 -7.41 -0.45 -13.12
N TYR A 580 -6.52 0.07 -13.93
CA TYR A 580 -5.37 -0.65 -14.49
C TYR A 580 -4.12 -0.37 -13.68
N CYS A 581 -3.38 -1.43 -13.32
CA CYS A 581 -2.02 -1.35 -12.83
C CYS A 581 -1.06 -1.84 -13.91
N LEU A 582 -0.15 -0.97 -14.32
CA LEU A 582 0.84 -1.24 -15.36
C LEU A 582 2.25 -1.09 -14.81
N ASP A 583 3.18 -1.85 -15.37
CA ASP A 583 4.61 -1.64 -15.15
C ASP A 583 5.04 -0.35 -15.84
N VAL A 584 5.59 0.59 -15.09
CA VAL A 584 5.97 1.94 -15.57
C VAL A 584 6.97 1.90 -16.74
N ARG A 585 7.93 0.96 -16.72
CA ARG A 585 9.00 0.91 -17.73
C ARG A 585 8.53 0.33 -19.05
N SER A 586 7.72 -0.74 -18.98
CA SER A 586 7.32 -1.53 -20.16
C SER A 586 5.88 -1.32 -20.62
N GLY A 587 5.02 -0.71 -19.82
CA GLY A 587 3.58 -0.59 -20.10
C GLY A 587 2.82 -1.91 -20.00
N ARG A 588 3.45 -2.99 -19.52
CA ARG A 588 2.76 -4.28 -19.37
C ARG A 588 1.78 -4.23 -18.22
N LYS A 589 0.57 -4.76 -18.44
CA LYS A 589 -0.44 -4.88 -17.40
C LYS A 589 0.04 -5.85 -16.31
N ARG A 590 0.04 -5.39 -15.06
CA ARG A 590 0.28 -6.20 -13.87
C ARG A 590 -1.03 -6.82 -13.42
N TRP A 591 -2.07 -5.99 -13.27
CA TRP A 591 -3.42 -6.42 -12.91
C TRP A 591 -4.46 -5.36 -13.35
N LYS A 592 -5.74 -5.70 -13.26
CA LYS A 592 -6.86 -4.75 -13.34
C LYS A 592 -7.90 -5.09 -12.28
N PHE A 593 -8.53 -4.06 -11.73
CA PHE A 593 -9.67 -4.16 -10.83
C PHE A 593 -10.89 -3.57 -11.54
N THR A 594 -12.04 -4.25 -11.48
CA THR A 594 -13.25 -3.80 -12.18
C THR A 594 -14.31 -3.39 -11.17
N THR A 595 -14.83 -2.18 -11.32
CA THR A 595 -15.96 -1.61 -10.57
C THR A 595 -17.26 -1.81 -11.33
N GLY A 596 -18.38 -1.43 -10.73
CA GLY A 596 -19.68 -1.52 -11.38
C GLY A 596 -19.92 -0.49 -12.51
N ASN A 597 -19.10 0.58 -12.60
CA ASN A 597 -19.24 1.64 -13.60
C ASN A 597 -17.90 2.39 -13.78
N ALA A 598 -17.88 3.45 -14.60
CA ALA A 598 -16.68 4.20 -14.99
C ALA A 598 -15.84 4.73 -13.83
N ILE A 599 -14.52 4.72 -13.99
CA ILE A 599 -13.55 5.39 -13.11
C ILE A 599 -13.05 6.62 -13.85
N THR A 600 -13.59 7.79 -13.51
CA THR A 600 -13.26 9.08 -14.14
C THR A 600 -12.30 9.92 -13.29
N GLY A 601 -12.37 9.79 -11.97
CA GLY A 601 -11.40 10.39 -11.04
C GLY A 601 -10.08 9.65 -11.04
N SER A 602 -9.04 10.30 -10.56
CA SER A 602 -7.74 9.67 -10.37
C SER A 602 -7.71 8.88 -9.06
N ALA A 603 -6.78 7.94 -8.95
CA ALA A 603 -6.50 7.31 -7.68
C ALA A 603 -5.53 8.18 -6.85
N VAL A 604 -5.43 7.90 -5.57
CA VAL A 604 -4.40 8.44 -4.66
C VAL A 604 -3.80 7.30 -3.86
N VAL A 605 -2.50 7.35 -3.61
CA VAL A 605 -1.80 6.38 -2.76
C VAL A 605 -1.37 7.04 -1.46
N ALA A 606 -1.72 6.42 -0.35
CA ALA A 606 -1.22 6.76 0.97
C ALA A 606 -0.93 5.48 1.75
N GLN A 607 0.26 5.37 2.35
CA GLN A 607 0.68 4.21 3.16
C GLN A 607 0.50 2.85 2.44
N ASN A 608 0.83 2.78 1.13
CA ASN A 608 0.67 1.60 0.27
C ASN A 608 -0.79 1.15 0.07
N ILE A 609 -1.76 2.02 0.37
CA ILE A 609 -3.17 1.82 0.05
C ILE A 609 -3.56 2.80 -1.05
N LEU A 610 -4.21 2.27 -2.05
CA LEU A 610 -4.74 2.99 -3.20
C LEU A 610 -6.22 3.30 -2.95
N TYR A 611 -6.61 4.57 -3.02
CA TYR A 611 -7.99 5.01 -2.87
C TYR A 611 -8.48 5.64 -4.17
N PHE A 612 -9.68 5.31 -4.59
CA PHE A 612 -10.31 5.90 -5.78
C PHE A 612 -11.84 5.82 -5.71
N GLY A 613 -12.49 6.69 -6.43
CA GLY A 613 -13.93 6.71 -6.59
C GLY A 613 -14.37 6.17 -7.96
N SER A 614 -15.58 5.65 -8.04
CA SER A 614 -16.21 5.22 -9.28
C SER A 614 -17.61 5.82 -9.41
N THR A 615 -18.10 5.93 -10.65
CA THR A 615 -19.47 6.36 -10.92
C THR A 615 -20.51 5.26 -10.62
N ASP A 616 -20.07 4.14 -10.04
CA ASP A 616 -20.95 3.14 -9.42
C ASP A 616 -21.33 3.50 -7.97
N HIS A 617 -21.13 4.76 -7.58
CA HIS A 617 -21.43 5.35 -6.28
C HIS A 617 -20.53 4.87 -5.13
N ARG A 618 -19.35 4.29 -5.43
CA ARG A 618 -18.48 3.73 -4.39
C ARG A 618 -17.10 4.33 -4.37
N VAL A 619 -16.60 4.47 -3.14
CA VAL A 619 -15.17 4.67 -2.83
C VAL A 619 -14.55 3.31 -2.55
N TYR A 620 -13.39 3.06 -3.10
CA TYR A 620 -12.64 1.82 -2.93
C TYR A 620 -11.29 2.10 -2.30
N ALA A 621 -10.86 1.21 -1.42
CA ALA A 621 -9.48 1.13 -0.96
C ALA A 621 -8.91 -0.24 -1.27
N MET A 622 -7.68 -0.30 -1.75
CA MET A 622 -7.00 -1.54 -2.10
C MET A 622 -5.49 -1.41 -1.91
N LEU A 623 -4.78 -2.53 -1.82
CA LEU A 623 -3.32 -2.51 -1.78
C LEU A 623 -2.72 -2.11 -3.13
N THR A 624 -1.58 -1.37 -3.09
CA THR A 624 -0.84 -0.95 -4.28
C THR A 624 -0.17 -2.11 -5.01
#